data_6745b63a01fada451fa83f892af800e1
#
_entry.id   6745b63a01fada451fa83f892af800e1
#
_cell.length_a   1.000
_cell.length_b   1.000
_cell.length_c   1.000
_cell.angle_alpha   90.00
_cell.angle_beta   90.00
_cell.angle_gamma   90.00
#
_symmetry.space_group_name_H-M   'P 1'
#
loop_
_entity.id
_entity.type
_entity.pdbx_description
1 polymer ?
#
loop_
_entity_poly.entity_id
_entity_poly.type
_entity_poly.pdbx_seq_one_letter_code
_entity_poly.pdbx_strand_id
1 'polypeptide(L)'
;GINGYISSIDIGEDDNQILVTVSNYGARSVWETVGGGGSNGWIDVEGDLPDMPIRWGLYNRSNFNQVIIATELGTWVSDDITASSITWNPSNDGLANVRTDMLTVRPADGAMAAGTHGRGMFYSTGFTSTAPLNAAFTPDKTSGVFPLTVQFNDRSTGSPTSWSWDFGDGSTSDAQSPTHIY
;
A
#
# COMPACT_ATOMS: atom_id res chain seq x y z
N GLY A 1 -2.98 22.90 -8.33
CA GLY A 1 -2.35 23.04 -7.00
C GLY A 1 -3.28 22.55 -5.90
N ILE A 2 -2.77 22.37 -4.70
CA ILE A 2 -3.51 21.91 -3.53
C ILE A 2 -4.65 22.89 -3.21
N ASN A 3 -5.87 22.38 -3.05
CA ASN A 3 -7.04 23.15 -2.71
C ASN A 3 -7.78 22.47 -1.56
N GLY A 4 -8.09 23.22 -0.51
CA GLY A 4 -8.79 22.72 0.68
C GLY A 4 -8.02 22.93 1.97
N TYR A 5 -8.50 22.29 3.06
CA TYR A 5 -7.86 22.38 4.37
C TYR A 5 -6.77 21.31 4.51
N ILE A 6 -5.52 21.74 4.59
CA ILE A 6 -4.40 20.84 4.87
C ILE A 6 -4.58 20.26 6.27
N SER A 7 -4.63 18.94 6.35
CA SER A 7 -4.82 18.18 7.60
C SER A 7 -3.50 17.66 8.19
N SER A 8 -2.55 17.29 7.35
CA SER A 8 -1.21 16.92 7.79
C SER A 8 -0.15 17.22 6.74
N ILE A 9 1.08 17.30 7.22
CA ILE A 9 2.30 17.39 6.41
C ILE A 9 3.28 16.40 7.01
N ASP A 10 3.90 15.57 6.17
CA ASP A 10 4.98 14.67 6.57
C ASP A 10 6.16 14.81 5.61
N ILE A 11 7.38 14.74 6.16
CA ILE A 11 8.62 14.85 5.38
C ILE A 11 9.16 13.45 5.13
N GLY A 12 9.48 13.16 3.86
CA GLY A 12 9.98 11.88 3.41
C GLY A 12 11.46 11.64 3.73
N GLU A 13 12.20 11.15 2.75
CA GLU A 13 13.61 10.83 2.92
C GLU A 13 14.47 12.09 3.15
N ASP A 14 14.09 13.18 2.49
CA ASP A 14 14.75 14.48 2.64
C ASP A 14 13.73 15.64 2.54
N ASP A 15 14.21 16.88 2.66
CA ASP A 15 13.39 18.09 2.60
C ASP A 15 12.73 18.34 1.22
N ASN A 16 13.07 17.56 0.21
CA ASN A 16 12.48 17.67 -1.14
C ASN A 16 11.26 16.77 -1.30
N GLN A 17 11.11 15.75 -0.46
CA GLN A 17 9.98 14.83 -0.48
C GLN A 17 9.00 15.16 0.65
N ILE A 18 7.84 15.71 0.30
CA ILE A 18 6.82 16.15 1.26
C ILE A 18 5.48 15.58 0.88
N LEU A 19 4.84 14.91 1.83
CA LEU A 19 3.45 14.45 1.74
C LEU A 19 2.53 15.48 2.35
N VAL A 20 1.45 15.83 1.66
CA VAL A 20 0.39 16.70 2.17
C VAL A 20 -0.96 16.01 2.04
N THR A 21 -1.75 16.05 3.09
CA THR A 21 -3.12 15.55 3.06
C THR A 21 -4.14 16.68 3.25
N VAL A 22 -5.34 16.49 2.67
CA VAL A 22 -6.43 17.48 2.67
C VAL A 22 -7.70 16.84 3.22
N SER A 23 -8.39 17.55 4.11
CA SER A 23 -9.57 17.04 4.84
C SER A 23 -10.89 17.56 4.26
N ASN A 24 -11.02 17.66 2.94
CA ASN A 24 -12.24 18.08 2.26
C ASN A 24 -12.83 16.96 1.40
N TYR A 25 -14.15 16.89 1.32
CA TYR A 25 -14.84 16.17 0.25
C TYR A 25 -14.76 16.96 -1.06
N GLY A 26 -14.78 16.25 -2.19
CA GLY A 26 -14.76 16.85 -3.53
C GLY A 26 -13.46 17.56 -3.90
N ALA A 27 -12.38 17.29 -3.17
CA ALA A 27 -11.05 17.81 -3.44
C ALA A 27 -10.05 16.66 -3.53
N ARG A 28 -9.00 16.83 -4.31
CA ARG A 28 -7.87 15.89 -4.29
C ARG A 28 -7.20 15.94 -2.92
N SER A 29 -7.09 14.79 -2.27
CA SER A 29 -6.85 14.70 -0.84
C SER A 29 -5.43 14.31 -0.45
N VAL A 30 -4.64 13.72 -1.36
CA VAL A 30 -3.26 13.30 -1.11
C VAL A 30 -2.34 13.84 -2.19
N TRP A 31 -1.32 14.55 -1.74
CA TRP A 31 -0.36 15.24 -2.62
C TRP A 31 1.07 14.95 -2.16
N GLU A 32 1.95 14.76 -3.11
CA GLU A 32 3.39 14.64 -2.89
C GLU A 32 4.16 15.70 -3.67
N THR A 33 5.30 16.09 -3.16
CA THR A 33 6.31 16.82 -3.94
C THR A 33 7.65 16.14 -3.86
N VAL A 34 8.32 16.11 -5.00
CA VAL A 34 9.73 15.75 -5.10
C VAL A 34 10.44 16.97 -5.63
N GLY A 35 11.30 17.60 -4.83
CA GLY A 35 12.00 18.84 -5.21
C GLY A 35 11.57 20.08 -4.43
N GLY A 36 11.05 19.92 -3.20
CA GLY A 36 10.89 20.99 -2.22
C GLY A 36 9.68 21.92 -2.42
N GLY A 37 8.64 21.48 -3.12
CA GLY A 37 7.33 22.14 -3.08
C GLY A 37 7.21 23.53 -3.73
N GLY A 38 8.02 23.84 -4.71
CA GLY A 38 7.81 25.03 -5.54
C GLY A 38 6.45 25.02 -6.23
N SER A 39 5.99 26.14 -6.78
CA SER A 39 4.64 26.36 -7.32
C SER A 39 4.15 25.34 -8.38
N ASN A 40 5.01 24.47 -8.89
CA ASN A 40 4.71 23.45 -9.90
C ASN A 40 5.17 22.04 -9.52
N GLY A 41 5.60 21.82 -8.28
CA GLY A 41 6.19 20.54 -7.85
C GLY A 41 5.22 19.58 -7.16
N TRP A 42 3.92 19.88 -7.05
CA TRP A 42 2.95 19.03 -6.39
C TRP A 42 2.33 18.03 -7.36
N ILE A 43 2.41 16.75 -7.01
CA ILE A 43 1.88 15.62 -7.75
C ILE A 43 0.66 15.08 -6.98
N ASP A 44 -0.42 14.85 -7.68
CA ASP A 44 -1.61 14.18 -7.15
C ASP A 44 -1.32 12.68 -7.04
N VAL A 45 -1.34 12.17 -5.82
CA VAL A 45 -1.10 10.75 -5.51
C VAL A 45 -2.35 10.08 -4.88
N GLU A 46 -3.52 10.67 -5.06
CA GLU A 46 -4.79 10.14 -4.56
C GLU A 46 -5.19 8.80 -5.19
N GLY A 47 -4.81 8.57 -6.47
CA GLY A 47 -5.05 7.30 -7.15
C GLY A 47 -6.53 6.89 -7.15
N ASP A 48 -6.81 5.67 -6.64
CA ASP A 48 -8.15 5.06 -6.58
C ASP A 48 -8.87 5.26 -5.23
N LEU A 49 -8.38 6.18 -4.37
CA LEU A 49 -9.06 6.49 -3.12
C LEU A 49 -10.51 6.96 -3.35
N PRO A 50 -11.47 6.49 -2.57
CA PRO A 50 -12.81 7.09 -2.53
C PRO A 50 -12.74 8.56 -2.10
N ASP A 51 -13.67 9.38 -2.60
CA ASP A 51 -13.81 10.77 -2.13
C ASP A 51 -14.16 10.81 -0.63
N MET A 52 -13.16 11.10 0.19
CA MET A 52 -13.30 11.20 1.64
C MET A 52 -12.22 12.10 2.24
N PRO A 53 -12.51 12.76 3.38
CA PRO A 53 -11.53 13.55 4.10
C PRO A 53 -10.36 12.70 4.61
N ILE A 54 -9.15 13.12 4.30
CA ILE A 54 -7.94 12.52 4.87
C ILE A 54 -7.53 13.36 6.09
N ARG A 55 -7.33 12.72 7.23
CA ARG A 55 -7.03 13.37 8.51
C ARG A 55 -5.55 13.46 8.81
N TRP A 56 -4.80 12.44 8.38
CA TRP A 56 -3.37 12.33 8.60
C TRP A 56 -2.72 11.50 7.51
N GLY A 57 -1.44 11.73 7.23
CA GLY A 57 -0.64 10.92 6.32
C GLY A 57 0.78 10.80 6.81
N LEU A 58 1.40 9.63 6.65
CA LEU A 58 2.78 9.35 7.01
C LEU A 58 3.44 8.46 5.96
N TYR A 59 4.70 8.75 5.67
CA TYR A 59 5.58 7.81 4.97
C TYR A 59 6.00 6.66 5.87
N ASN A 60 6.20 5.48 5.28
CA ASN A 60 6.97 4.41 5.90
C ASN A 60 8.45 4.79 5.94
N ARG A 61 9.03 4.93 7.13
CA ARG A 61 10.43 5.33 7.31
C ARG A 61 11.47 4.31 6.80
N SER A 62 11.03 3.10 6.45
CA SER A 62 11.87 2.08 5.81
C SER A 62 11.69 1.99 4.30
N ASN A 63 10.63 2.62 3.77
CA ASN A 63 10.30 2.66 2.34
C ASN A 63 9.44 3.88 2.05
N PHE A 64 10.03 4.98 1.64
CA PHE A 64 9.34 6.26 1.41
C PHE A 64 8.40 6.28 0.20
N ASN A 65 8.33 5.20 -0.60
CA ASN A 65 7.28 5.04 -1.60
C ASN A 65 5.97 4.55 -0.99
N GLN A 66 6.02 3.95 0.22
CA GLN A 66 4.85 3.45 0.92
C GLN A 66 4.30 4.52 1.88
N VAL A 67 2.98 4.73 1.82
CA VAL A 67 2.28 5.74 2.62
C VAL A 67 1.08 5.13 3.33
N ILE A 68 0.87 5.51 4.59
CA ILE A 68 -0.36 5.24 5.34
C ILE A 68 -1.11 6.55 5.59
N ILE A 69 -2.42 6.49 5.44
CA ILE A 69 -3.31 7.63 5.72
C ILE A 69 -4.39 7.25 6.72
N ALA A 70 -4.80 8.24 7.52
CA ALA A 70 -5.94 8.18 8.42
C ALA A 70 -7.15 8.88 7.79
N THR A 71 -8.30 8.23 7.79
CA THR A 71 -9.49 8.65 7.06
C THR A 71 -10.75 8.58 7.93
N GLU A 72 -11.90 8.96 7.38
CA GLU A 72 -13.23 8.74 7.99
C GLU A 72 -13.56 7.24 8.13
N LEU A 73 -12.92 6.36 7.36
CA LEU A 73 -13.18 4.92 7.30
C LEU A 73 -11.99 4.07 7.79
N GLY A 74 -11.24 4.57 8.77
CA GLY A 74 -10.06 3.89 9.30
C GLY A 74 -8.76 4.33 8.63
N THR A 75 -7.83 3.40 8.49
CA THR A 75 -6.52 3.63 7.85
C THR A 75 -6.43 2.94 6.49
N TRP A 76 -5.72 3.55 5.57
CA TRP A 76 -5.46 3.02 4.24
C TRP A 76 -3.97 3.11 3.93
N VAL A 77 -3.46 2.17 3.16
CA VAL A 77 -2.05 2.11 2.76
C VAL A 77 -1.96 2.02 1.24
N SER A 78 -1.05 2.80 0.67
CA SER A 78 -0.52 2.55 -0.67
C SER A 78 0.89 2.00 -0.54
N ASP A 79 1.18 0.90 -1.22
CA ASP A 79 2.49 0.27 -1.19
C ASP A 79 3.51 0.99 -2.07
N ASP A 80 3.03 1.75 -3.07
CA ASP A 80 3.89 2.55 -3.95
C ASP A 80 3.11 3.74 -4.54
N ILE A 81 3.34 4.94 -3.97
CA ILE A 81 2.76 6.19 -4.46
C ILE A 81 3.47 6.75 -5.70
N THR A 82 4.56 6.12 -6.15
CA THR A 82 5.28 6.49 -7.37
C THR A 82 4.84 5.67 -8.59
N ALA A 83 3.98 4.67 -8.38
CA ALA A 83 3.46 3.81 -9.43
C ALA A 83 2.65 4.59 -10.48
N SER A 84 2.66 4.14 -11.72
CA SER A 84 1.85 4.73 -12.81
C SER A 84 0.34 4.59 -12.58
N SER A 85 -0.08 3.67 -11.72
CA SER A 85 -1.44 3.50 -11.21
C SER A 85 -1.35 3.28 -9.71
N ILE A 86 -1.66 4.30 -8.94
CA ILE A 86 -1.60 4.26 -7.47
C ILE A 86 -2.86 3.58 -6.95
N THR A 87 -2.68 2.60 -6.08
CA THR A 87 -3.77 1.87 -5.43
C THR A 87 -3.68 2.02 -3.91
N TRP A 88 -4.84 2.17 -3.28
CA TRP A 88 -4.97 2.28 -1.84
C TRP A 88 -5.80 1.12 -1.29
N ASN A 89 -5.31 0.49 -0.25
CA ASN A 89 -5.96 -0.64 0.39
C ASN A 89 -6.29 -0.31 1.86
N PRO A 90 -7.49 -0.69 2.35
CA PRO A 90 -7.78 -0.58 3.77
C PRO A 90 -6.76 -1.36 4.61
N SER A 91 -6.31 -0.77 5.71
CA SER A 91 -5.36 -1.37 6.67
C SER A 91 -5.96 -1.29 8.06
N ASN A 92 -7.07 -2.01 8.28
CA ASN A 92 -7.92 -1.89 9.47
C ASN A 92 -7.95 -3.14 10.35
N ASP A 93 -6.98 -4.05 10.25
CA ASP A 93 -6.95 -5.27 11.07
C ASP A 93 -6.94 -4.91 12.56
N GLY A 94 -8.01 -5.31 13.26
CA GLY A 94 -8.24 -4.96 14.66
C GLY A 94 -8.73 -3.54 14.92
N LEU A 95 -8.65 -2.62 13.94
CA LEU A 95 -9.01 -1.21 14.09
C LEU A 95 -10.53 -0.95 13.93
N ALA A 96 -11.22 -1.77 13.15
CA ALA A 96 -12.55 -1.51 12.59
C ALA A 96 -12.59 -0.27 11.64
N ASN A 97 -13.66 -0.15 10.86
CA ASN A 97 -13.90 1.01 9.99
C ASN A 97 -14.41 2.20 10.82
N VAL A 98 -13.52 2.85 11.55
CA VAL A 98 -13.83 3.99 12.40
C VAL A 98 -12.95 5.17 12.00
N ARG A 99 -13.50 6.35 12.04
CA ARG A 99 -12.75 7.59 11.80
C ARG A 99 -11.46 7.57 12.63
N THR A 100 -10.33 7.71 11.94
CA THR A 100 -9.01 7.84 12.54
C THR A 100 -8.54 9.27 12.35
N ASP A 101 -8.19 9.93 13.45
CA ASP A 101 -7.89 11.36 13.45
C ASP A 101 -6.38 11.64 13.39
N MET A 102 -5.56 10.71 13.87
CA MET A 102 -4.11 10.91 13.99
C MET A 102 -3.36 9.60 13.85
N LEU A 103 -2.21 9.68 13.21
CA LEU A 103 -1.19 8.62 13.15
C LEU A 103 0.11 9.14 13.73
N THR A 104 0.87 8.26 14.33
CA THR A 104 2.27 8.51 14.70
C THR A 104 3.09 7.26 14.52
N VAL A 105 4.36 7.43 14.18
CA VAL A 105 5.32 6.34 14.01
C VAL A 105 6.49 6.53 14.96
N ARG A 106 6.94 5.45 15.56
CA ARG A 106 8.17 5.44 16.34
C ARG A 106 9.35 5.13 15.42
N PRO A 107 10.31 6.08 15.24
CA PRO A 107 11.38 5.89 14.26
C PRO A 107 12.32 4.72 14.55
N ALA A 108 12.42 4.28 15.80
CA ALA A 108 13.35 3.24 16.23
C ALA A 108 13.02 1.85 15.68
N ASP A 109 11.74 1.53 15.46
CA ASP A 109 11.28 0.20 15.07
C ASP A 109 10.08 0.21 14.12
N GLY A 110 9.65 1.38 13.66
CA GLY A 110 8.50 1.52 12.75
C GLY A 110 7.14 1.25 13.39
N ALA A 111 7.07 1.07 14.71
CA ALA A 111 5.81 0.88 15.40
C ALA A 111 4.91 2.10 15.27
N MET A 112 3.64 1.88 14.97
CA MET A 112 2.65 2.93 14.73
C MET A 112 1.56 2.93 15.78
N ALA A 113 1.04 4.11 16.08
CA ALA A 113 -0.20 4.26 16.83
C ALA A 113 -1.21 5.10 16.04
N ALA A 114 -2.48 4.68 16.07
CA ALA A 114 -3.61 5.34 15.46
C ALA A 114 -4.58 5.82 16.54
N GLY A 115 -4.85 7.11 16.58
CA GLY A 115 -5.86 7.71 17.44
C GLY A 115 -7.21 7.79 16.72
N THR A 116 -8.24 7.16 17.26
CA THR A 116 -9.55 7.06 16.63
C THR A 116 -10.61 7.91 17.34
N HIS A 117 -11.63 8.32 16.60
CA HIS A 117 -12.77 9.02 17.16
C HIS A 117 -13.70 8.07 17.93
N GLY A 118 -13.58 8.09 19.26
CA GLY A 118 -14.47 7.36 20.16
C GLY A 118 -14.16 5.87 20.38
N ARG A 119 -13.09 5.31 19.78
CA ARG A 119 -12.68 3.90 19.96
C ARG A 119 -11.31 3.73 20.61
N GLY A 120 -10.71 4.83 21.07
CA GLY A 120 -9.40 4.82 21.72
C GLY A 120 -8.23 4.81 20.74
N MET A 121 -7.14 4.22 21.16
CA MET A 121 -5.89 4.15 20.41
C MET A 121 -5.57 2.71 20.03
N PHE A 122 -5.09 2.51 18.82
CA PHE A 122 -4.65 1.23 18.28
C PHE A 122 -3.15 1.27 18.02
N TYR A 123 -2.52 0.10 18.05
CA TYR A 123 -1.09 -0.05 17.89
C TYR A 123 -0.79 -1.14 16.85
N SER A 124 0.17 -0.88 15.97
CA SER A 124 0.69 -1.84 14.99
C SER A 124 2.22 -1.81 14.96
N THR A 125 2.84 -2.94 14.64
CA THR A 125 4.30 -3.06 14.52
C THR A 125 4.81 -2.86 13.09
N GLY A 126 3.96 -2.46 12.14
CA GLY A 126 4.39 -2.19 10.77
C GLY A 126 3.30 -1.66 9.87
N PHE A 127 3.70 -1.14 8.73
CA PHE A 127 2.83 -0.82 7.61
C PHE A 127 2.38 -2.13 6.97
N THR A 128 1.12 -2.50 7.12
CA THR A 128 0.55 -3.67 6.46
C THR A 128 -0.56 -3.23 5.54
N SER A 129 -0.39 -3.46 4.25
CA SER A 129 -1.51 -3.40 3.30
C SER A 129 -2.35 -4.67 3.49
N THR A 130 -3.66 -4.51 3.64
CA THR A 130 -4.62 -5.62 3.62
C THR A 130 -5.15 -5.88 2.21
N ALA A 131 -4.37 -5.57 1.17
CA ALA A 131 -4.71 -6.00 -0.17
C ALA A 131 -5.02 -7.50 -0.14
N PRO A 132 -6.21 -7.92 -0.56
CA PRO A 132 -6.57 -9.33 -0.50
C PRO A 132 -5.56 -10.15 -1.31
N LEU A 133 -5.04 -11.21 -0.69
CA LEU A 133 -4.22 -12.17 -1.39
C LEU A 133 -5.05 -12.76 -2.53
N ASN A 134 -4.57 -12.59 -3.75
CA ASN A 134 -5.15 -13.19 -4.93
C ASN A 134 -4.08 -14.03 -5.63
N ALA A 135 -4.22 -15.35 -5.57
CA ALA A 135 -3.31 -16.27 -6.25
C ALA A 135 -3.55 -16.22 -7.76
N ALA A 136 -2.50 -15.96 -8.51
CA ALA A 136 -2.52 -15.95 -9.96
C ALA A 136 -1.17 -16.38 -10.52
N PHE A 137 -1.16 -16.99 -11.70
CA PHE A 137 0.07 -17.36 -12.39
C PHE A 137 -0.11 -17.42 -13.91
N THR A 138 1.00 -17.42 -14.63
CA THR A 138 1.04 -17.65 -16.07
C THR A 138 2.12 -18.68 -16.39
N PRO A 139 1.79 -19.80 -17.09
CA PRO A 139 2.80 -20.68 -17.62
C PRO A 139 3.40 -20.11 -18.92
N ASP A 140 4.65 -20.45 -19.22
CA ASP A 140 5.28 -20.09 -20.50
C ASP A 140 4.77 -20.95 -21.66
N LYS A 141 4.26 -22.15 -21.35
CA LYS A 141 3.69 -23.11 -22.32
C LYS A 141 2.48 -23.81 -21.73
N THR A 142 1.48 -24.08 -22.57
CA THR A 142 0.25 -24.79 -22.21
C THR A 142 0.10 -26.13 -22.91
N SER A 143 1.03 -26.46 -23.84
CA SER A 143 1.05 -27.73 -24.57
C SER A 143 2.42 -27.96 -25.15
N GLY A 144 2.75 -29.24 -25.42
CA GLY A 144 4.01 -29.65 -26.03
C GLY A 144 4.15 -31.17 -26.09
N VAL A 145 5.32 -31.64 -26.56
CA VAL A 145 5.66 -33.07 -26.58
C VAL A 145 6.45 -33.45 -25.33
N PHE A 146 6.19 -34.63 -24.82
CA PHE A 146 6.90 -35.21 -23.67
C PHE A 146 8.40 -35.43 -23.97
N PRO A 147 9.32 -35.13 -23.03
CA PRO A 147 9.10 -34.43 -21.76
C PRO A 147 8.89 -32.92 -21.99
N LEU A 148 7.87 -32.34 -21.34
CA LEU A 148 7.54 -30.92 -21.48
C LEU A 148 7.99 -30.16 -20.23
N THR A 149 8.98 -29.30 -20.38
CA THR A 149 9.39 -28.38 -19.32
C THR A 149 8.56 -27.11 -19.39
N VAL A 150 7.89 -26.77 -18.28
CA VAL A 150 7.02 -25.58 -18.13
C VAL A 150 7.57 -24.69 -17.02
N GLN A 151 7.74 -23.39 -17.31
CA GLN A 151 8.03 -22.36 -16.34
C GLN A 151 6.71 -21.71 -15.88
N PHE A 152 6.45 -21.76 -14.61
CA PHE A 152 5.32 -21.05 -14.00
C PHE A 152 5.80 -19.72 -13.43
N ASN A 153 5.17 -18.63 -13.84
CA ASN A 153 5.47 -17.29 -13.37
C ASN A 153 4.37 -16.84 -12.41
N ASP A 154 4.73 -16.55 -11.18
CA ASP A 154 3.83 -15.96 -10.19
C ASP A 154 3.30 -14.61 -10.67
N ARG A 155 2.00 -14.40 -10.51
CA ARG A 155 1.26 -13.16 -10.79
C ARG A 155 0.33 -12.81 -9.63
N SER A 156 0.57 -13.43 -8.48
CA SER A 156 -0.23 -13.17 -7.29
C SER A 156 -0.10 -11.72 -6.83
N THR A 157 -1.19 -11.19 -6.28
CA THR A 157 -1.23 -9.84 -5.69
C THR A 157 -1.48 -9.93 -4.18
N GLY A 158 -1.31 -8.83 -3.44
CA GLY A 158 -1.49 -8.80 -1.99
C GLY A 158 -0.25 -9.20 -1.20
N SER A 159 0.95 -9.06 -1.79
CA SER A 159 2.26 -9.29 -1.12
C SER A 159 2.37 -10.67 -0.45
N PRO A 160 2.22 -11.78 -1.21
CA PRO A 160 2.37 -13.11 -0.67
C PRO A 160 3.76 -13.33 -0.11
N THR A 161 3.87 -14.02 1.02
CA THR A 161 5.14 -14.37 1.68
C THR A 161 5.48 -15.86 1.58
N SER A 162 4.57 -16.66 1.01
CA SER A 162 4.76 -18.10 0.79
C SER A 162 3.93 -18.57 -0.41
N TRP A 163 4.38 -19.63 -1.05
CA TRP A 163 3.75 -20.25 -2.21
C TRP A 163 3.59 -21.74 -1.97
N SER A 164 2.59 -22.34 -2.60
CA SER A 164 2.39 -23.79 -2.62
C SER A 164 1.80 -24.16 -3.98
N TRP A 165 2.50 -25.00 -4.70
CA TRP A 165 2.16 -25.49 -6.03
C TRP A 165 1.86 -26.98 -6.00
N ASP A 166 0.78 -27.37 -6.64
CA ASP A 166 0.47 -28.76 -6.98
C ASP A 166 0.37 -28.85 -8.50
N PHE A 167 1.24 -29.63 -9.13
CA PHE A 167 1.31 -29.76 -10.59
C PHE A 167 0.33 -30.79 -11.15
N GLY A 168 -0.41 -31.50 -10.28
CA GLY A 168 -1.45 -32.45 -10.68
C GLY A 168 -0.94 -33.87 -11.01
N ASP A 169 0.36 -34.09 -10.97
CA ASP A 169 1.03 -35.40 -11.18
C ASP A 169 1.57 -36.00 -9.88
N GLY A 170 1.27 -35.37 -8.73
CA GLY A 170 1.76 -35.71 -7.39
C GLY A 170 3.05 -34.97 -7.00
N SER A 171 3.60 -34.16 -7.87
CA SER A 171 4.74 -33.29 -7.57
C SER A 171 4.26 -31.94 -7.05
N THR A 172 5.03 -31.34 -6.13
CA THR A 172 4.73 -30.05 -5.50
C THR A 172 5.95 -29.14 -5.47
N SER A 173 5.76 -27.82 -5.23
CA SER A 173 6.83 -26.85 -5.04
C SER A 173 6.37 -25.72 -4.10
N ASP A 174 7.31 -25.14 -3.37
CA ASP A 174 7.14 -23.93 -2.55
C ASP A 174 7.87 -22.70 -3.12
N ALA A 175 8.49 -22.84 -4.27
CA ALA A 175 9.17 -21.74 -4.95
C ALA A 175 8.16 -20.71 -5.49
N GLN A 176 8.51 -19.43 -5.50
CA GLN A 176 7.65 -18.37 -6.04
C GLN A 176 7.28 -18.59 -7.50
N SER A 177 8.25 -18.94 -8.34
CA SER A 177 8.07 -19.16 -9.77
C SER A 177 8.78 -20.46 -10.18
N PRO A 178 8.15 -21.64 -9.96
CA PRO A 178 8.79 -22.93 -10.18
C PRO A 178 8.85 -23.31 -11.66
N THR A 179 9.81 -24.16 -11.98
CA THR A 179 9.87 -24.93 -13.23
C THR A 179 9.48 -26.37 -12.93
N HIS A 180 8.63 -26.97 -13.77
CA HIS A 180 8.21 -28.37 -13.66
C HIS A 180 8.33 -29.09 -15.02
N ILE A 181 8.58 -30.40 -14.98
CA ILE A 181 8.69 -31.25 -16.18
C ILE A 181 7.58 -32.30 -16.13
N TYR A 182 6.72 -32.24 -17.12
CA TYR A 182 5.66 -33.23 -17.35
C TYR A 182 6.11 -34.34 -18.29
#